data_cd9c371e6ef1f06038f1379ccc6d49b5
#
_entry.id   cd9c371e6ef1f06038f1379ccc6d49b5
#
_cell.length_a   1.000
_cell.length_b   1.000
_cell.length_c   1.000
_cell.angle_alpha   90.00
_cell.angle_beta   90.00
_cell.angle_gamma   90.00
#
_symmetry.space_group_name_H-M   'P 1'
#
loop_
_entity.id
_entity.type
_entity.pdbx_description
1 polymer ?
#
loop_
_entity_poly.entity_id
_entity_poly.type
_entity_poly.pdbx_seq_one_letter_code
_entity_poly.pdbx_strand_id
1 'polypeptide(L)'
;MDMELFGGCNYKCQMCPQGEPGREREFKKSLTWDNFVKIVDDAISHGVESISVHGGGEPTLHKRFIDCIKYIKDRGAKCTSISNGYLLNDTLNQKIADSGLDTLRLSVVGYNAKTYFEWMKKDAFHQVRENVKKLVELCKGTNTSVEAQHLILNMDEKEYEIEQYQKNWVDYTNTKSEIWMMHNWSGEYDSPYERRKENRRGCGRPFSPMLQVRAGGLDGHQGAVV
;
A
#
# COMPACT_ATOMS: atom_id res chain seq x y z
N MET A 1 -8.91 1.59 -10.45
CA MET A 1 -9.23 2.73 -9.56
C MET A 1 -8.50 2.56 -8.25
N ASP A 2 -7.92 3.64 -7.70
CA ASP A 2 -7.34 3.64 -6.35
C ASP A 2 -8.30 4.32 -5.38
N MET A 3 -8.51 3.70 -4.21
CA MET A 3 -9.46 4.20 -3.20
C MET A 3 -8.84 4.18 -1.80
N GLU A 4 -8.71 5.35 -1.19
CA GLU A 4 -8.25 5.47 0.19
C GLU A 4 -9.41 5.23 1.16
N LEU A 5 -9.32 4.16 1.96
CA LEU A 5 -10.33 3.84 2.98
C LEU A 5 -10.15 4.65 4.27
N PHE A 6 -8.89 4.93 4.63
CA PHE A 6 -8.54 5.66 5.84
C PHE A 6 -7.33 6.54 5.62
N GLY A 7 -7.42 7.82 5.93
CA GLY A 7 -6.37 8.80 5.69
C GLY A 7 -5.24 8.80 6.73
N GLY A 8 -5.40 8.13 7.87
CA GLY A 8 -4.37 8.03 8.91
C GLY A 8 -3.45 6.83 8.72
N CYS A 9 -2.25 6.88 9.35
CA CYS A 9 -1.30 5.79 9.37
C CYS A 9 -0.74 5.57 10.78
N ASN A 10 -0.41 4.33 11.12
CA ASN A 10 0.25 3.95 12.38
C ASN A 10 1.78 3.95 12.29
N TYR A 11 2.33 4.35 11.13
CA TYR A 11 3.76 4.54 10.88
C TYR A 11 4.07 6.02 10.58
N LYS A 12 5.35 6.39 10.73
CA LYS A 12 5.91 7.70 10.39
C LYS A 12 7.16 7.51 9.53
N CYS A 13 7.01 6.81 8.42
CA CYS A 13 8.13 6.45 7.54
C CYS A 13 8.89 7.70 7.07
N GLN A 14 10.22 7.61 7.05
CA GLN A 14 11.10 8.73 6.72
C GLN A 14 10.82 9.34 5.33
N MET A 15 10.50 8.48 4.35
CA MET A 15 10.23 8.90 2.98
C MET A 15 8.78 9.38 2.75
N CYS A 16 7.90 9.20 3.72
CA CYS A 16 6.48 9.49 3.54
C CYS A 16 6.15 10.90 4.05
N PRO A 17 5.39 11.70 3.29
CA PRO A 17 4.97 13.03 3.75
C PRO A 17 4.25 13.04 5.10
N GLN A 18 3.57 11.94 5.45
CA GLN A 18 2.93 11.81 6.77
C GLN A 18 3.91 11.58 7.92
N GLY A 19 5.16 11.24 7.62
CA GLY A 19 6.22 11.01 8.61
C GLY A 19 6.85 12.30 9.14
N GLU A 20 6.72 13.40 8.41
CA GLU A 20 7.32 14.69 8.76
C GLU A 20 6.56 15.37 9.90
N PRO A 21 7.27 15.89 10.95
CA PRO A 21 6.64 16.71 11.98
C PRO A 21 5.91 17.92 11.37
N GLY A 22 4.67 18.13 11.76
CA GLY A 22 3.85 19.25 11.25
C GLY A 22 3.15 18.98 9.91
N ARG A 23 3.44 17.87 9.24
CA ARG A 23 2.70 17.38 8.06
C ARG A 23 1.77 16.23 8.38
N GLU A 24 1.45 16.02 9.64
CA GLU A 24 0.41 15.06 10.00
C GLU A 24 -0.87 15.46 9.27
N ARG A 25 -1.40 14.53 8.46
CA ARG A 25 -2.65 14.82 7.74
C ARG A 25 -3.69 15.29 8.73
N GLU A 26 -4.24 16.46 8.51
CA GLU A 26 -5.35 17.03 9.26
C GLU A 26 -6.58 16.13 9.24
N PHE A 27 -6.61 15.17 8.32
CA PHE A 27 -7.77 14.32 8.05
C PHE A 27 -7.48 12.85 8.28
N LYS A 28 -7.51 12.42 9.54
CA LYS A 28 -7.61 10.99 9.91
C LYS A 28 -9.06 10.48 9.73
N LYS A 29 -9.68 10.83 8.59
CA LYS A 29 -11.05 10.43 8.29
C LYS A 29 -11.11 9.04 7.66
N SER A 30 -12.14 8.29 8.00
CA SER A 30 -12.51 7.04 7.33
C SER A 30 -13.54 7.33 6.25
N LEU A 31 -13.42 6.64 5.12
CA LEU A 31 -14.50 6.58 4.15
C LEU A 31 -15.70 5.88 4.79
N THR A 32 -16.87 6.51 4.74
CA THR A 32 -18.08 5.89 5.28
C THR A 32 -18.53 4.73 4.39
N TRP A 33 -19.23 3.76 4.98
CA TRP A 33 -19.72 2.61 4.24
C TRP A 33 -20.62 3.00 3.08
N ASP A 34 -21.55 3.91 3.29
CA ASP A 34 -22.51 4.34 2.27
C ASP A 34 -21.81 5.02 1.08
N ASN A 35 -20.82 5.88 1.36
CA ASN A 35 -20.00 6.48 0.31
C ASN A 35 -19.14 5.44 -0.40
N PHE A 36 -18.56 4.49 0.34
CA PHE A 36 -17.80 3.39 -0.24
C PHE A 36 -18.65 2.59 -1.24
N VAL A 37 -19.83 2.13 -0.81
CA VAL A 37 -20.78 1.38 -1.65
C VAL A 37 -21.13 2.16 -2.91
N LYS A 38 -21.55 3.40 -2.74
CA LYS A 38 -21.93 4.28 -3.86
C LYS A 38 -20.80 4.44 -4.88
N ILE A 39 -19.58 4.69 -4.42
CA ILE A 39 -18.41 4.90 -5.28
C ILE A 39 -18.05 3.59 -6.02
N VAL A 40 -18.06 2.45 -5.33
CA VAL A 40 -17.76 1.15 -5.95
C VAL A 40 -18.79 0.79 -7.00
N ASP A 41 -20.08 0.93 -6.70
CA ASP A 41 -21.15 0.59 -7.63
C ASP A 41 -21.12 1.50 -8.87
N ASP A 42 -20.90 2.81 -8.66
CA ASP A 42 -20.75 3.76 -9.75
C ASP A 42 -19.53 3.44 -10.63
N ALA A 43 -18.38 3.21 -10.02
CA ALA A 43 -17.14 2.87 -10.73
C ALA A 43 -17.32 1.60 -11.60
N ILE A 44 -17.90 0.54 -11.05
CA ILE A 44 -18.13 -0.72 -11.76
C ILE A 44 -19.14 -0.53 -12.89
N SER A 45 -20.21 0.26 -12.68
CA SER A 45 -21.19 0.56 -13.73
C SER A 45 -20.56 1.30 -14.92
N HIS A 46 -19.44 1.99 -14.70
CA HIS A 46 -18.64 2.66 -15.73
C HIS A 46 -17.45 1.83 -16.24
N GLY A 47 -17.44 0.51 -15.96
CA GLY A 47 -16.46 -0.42 -16.53
C GLY A 47 -15.13 -0.52 -15.77
N VAL A 48 -15.07 -0.10 -14.49
CA VAL A 48 -13.88 -0.32 -13.64
C VAL A 48 -13.81 -1.79 -13.25
N GLU A 49 -12.79 -2.49 -13.74
CA GLU A 49 -12.57 -3.92 -13.51
C GLU A 49 -11.65 -4.22 -12.30
N SER A 50 -10.92 -3.22 -11.81
CA SER A 50 -9.95 -3.38 -10.71
C SER A 50 -9.95 -2.19 -9.77
N ILE A 51 -10.05 -2.47 -8.48
CA ILE A 51 -10.03 -1.46 -7.41
C ILE A 51 -8.91 -1.80 -6.44
N SER A 52 -8.03 -0.82 -6.20
CA SER A 52 -6.99 -0.93 -5.20
C SER A 52 -7.37 -0.13 -3.96
N VAL A 53 -7.53 -0.82 -2.83
CA VAL A 53 -7.91 -0.19 -1.55
C VAL A 53 -6.66 0.21 -0.78
N HIS A 54 -6.04 1.31 -1.19
CA HIS A 54 -4.87 1.91 -0.55
C HIS A 54 -4.86 3.43 -0.76
N GLY A 55 -3.95 4.10 -0.09
CA GLY A 55 -3.80 5.56 -0.24
C GLY A 55 -2.62 6.07 0.56
N GLY A 56 -2.67 7.31 1.01
CA GLY A 56 -1.65 7.88 1.88
C GLY A 56 -1.73 7.37 3.33
N GLY A 57 -2.82 6.69 3.72
CA GLY A 57 -2.98 6.07 5.04
C GLY A 57 -2.73 4.56 5.02
N GLU A 58 -2.99 3.91 6.17
CA GLU A 58 -2.90 2.46 6.34
C GLU A 58 -4.31 1.85 6.25
N PRO A 59 -4.61 1.06 5.21
CA PRO A 59 -5.97 0.55 4.97
C PRO A 59 -6.46 -0.41 6.06
N THR A 60 -5.58 -1.16 6.71
CA THR A 60 -5.96 -2.12 7.77
C THR A 60 -6.44 -1.44 9.06
N LEU A 61 -6.26 -0.12 9.20
CA LEU A 61 -6.86 0.67 10.27
C LEU A 61 -8.36 0.94 10.03
N HIS A 62 -8.84 0.77 8.81
CA HIS A 62 -10.26 0.93 8.52
C HIS A 62 -11.06 -0.23 9.11
N LYS A 63 -12.05 0.08 9.95
CA LYS A 63 -12.82 -0.93 10.71
C LYS A 63 -13.50 -1.98 9.84
N ARG A 64 -13.86 -1.61 8.61
CA ARG A 64 -14.53 -2.48 7.63
C ARG A 64 -13.63 -2.87 6.46
N PHE A 65 -12.30 -2.93 6.67
CA PHE A 65 -11.35 -3.27 5.61
C PHE A 65 -11.70 -4.57 4.88
N ILE A 66 -12.01 -5.62 5.63
CA ILE A 66 -12.39 -6.92 5.06
C ILE A 66 -13.75 -6.86 4.34
N ASP A 67 -14.73 -6.13 4.90
CA ASP A 67 -16.03 -5.96 4.25
C ASP A 67 -15.88 -5.22 2.91
N CYS A 68 -15.01 -4.22 2.85
CA CYS A 68 -14.71 -3.50 1.62
C CYS A 68 -14.15 -4.41 0.54
N ILE A 69 -13.20 -5.30 0.89
CA ILE A 69 -12.63 -6.27 -0.04
C ILE A 69 -13.74 -7.20 -0.56
N LYS A 70 -14.50 -7.81 0.35
CA LYS A 70 -15.59 -8.74 -0.02
C LYS A 70 -16.61 -8.07 -0.92
N TYR A 71 -17.01 -6.85 -0.60
CA TYR A 71 -17.96 -6.09 -1.40
C TYR A 71 -17.49 -5.87 -2.85
N ILE A 72 -16.22 -5.50 -3.04
CA ILE A 72 -15.62 -5.35 -4.36
C ILE A 72 -15.62 -6.69 -5.11
N LYS A 73 -15.22 -7.77 -4.40
CA LYS A 73 -15.15 -9.12 -4.98
C LYS A 73 -16.56 -9.65 -5.38
N ASP A 74 -17.58 -9.41 -4.57
CA ASP A 74 -18.96 -9.82 -4.83
C ASP A 74 -19.53 -9.12 -6.08
N ARG A 75 -18.95 -8.01 -6.48
CA ARG A 75 -19.30 -7.30 -7.72
C ARG A 75 -18.46 -7.70 -8.93
N GLY A 76 -17.62 -8.72 -8.80
CA GLY A 76 -16.81 -9.28 -9.87
C GLY A 76 -15.54 -8.50 -10.22
N ALA A 77 -15.22 -7.42 -9.51
CA ALA A 77 -14.01 -6.68 -9.76
C ALA A 77 -12.78 -7.30 -9.05
N LYS A 78 -11.60 -7.06 -9.59
CA LYS A 78 -10.35 -7.37 -8.89
C LYS A 78 -10.16 -6.39 -7.73
N CYS A 79 -9.68 -6.91 -6.59
CA CYS A 79 -9.36 -6.12 -5.41
C CYS A 79 -7.90 -6.30 -5.01
N THR A 80 -7.16 -5.22 -4.89
CA THR A 80 -5.78 -5.22 -4.40
C THR A 80 -5.62 -4.27 -3.23
N SER A 81 -4.59 -4.45 -2.41
CA SER A 81 -4.28 -3.53 -1.31
C SER A 81 -2.78 -3.41 -1.07
N ILE A 82 -2.35 -2.28 -0.50
CA ILE A 82 -0.99 -2.07 -0.01
C ILE A 82 -1.07 -1.75 1.47
N SER A 83 -0.29 -2.46 2.29
CA SER A 83 -0.26 -2.31 3.75
C SER A 83 1.17 -2.32 4.29
N ASN A 84 1.40 -1.67 5.42
CA ASN A 84 2.67 -1.80 6.16
C ASN A 84 2.79 -3.11 6.95
N GLY A 85 1.73 -3.91 7.01
CA GLY A 85 1.71 -5.23 7.64
C GLY A 85 1.71 -5.25 9.16
N TYR A 86 1.74 -4.10 9.84
CA TYR A 86 1.88 -4.03 11.29
C TYR A 86 0.71 -4.64 12.06
N LEU A 87 -0.51 -4.49 11.56
CA LEU A 87 -1.71 -5.00 12.20
C LEU A 87 -2.01 -6.46 11.84
N LEU A 88 -1.23 -7.05 10.96
CA LEU A 88 -1.36 -8.48 10.66
C LEU A 88 -1.19 -9.30 11.95
N ASN A 89 -2.09 -10.24 12.15
CA ASN A 89 -2.11 -11.22 13.23
C ASN A 89 -2.94 -12.42 12.77
N ASP A 90 -3.00 -13.46 13.56
CA ASP A 90 -3.66 -14.71 13.15
C ASP A 90 -5.12 -14.50 12.72
N THR A 91 -5.86 -13.62 13.44
CA THR A 91 -7.26 -13.31 13.11
C THR A 91 -7.40 -12.53 11.80
N LEU A 92 -6.59 -11.47 11.60
CA LEU A 92 -6.67 -10.66 10.38
C LEU A 92 -6.15 -11.45 9.19
N ASN A 93 -5.09 -12.24 9.36
CA ASN A 93 -4.52 -13.09 8.33
C ASN A 93 -5.56 -14.08 7.79
N GLN A 94 -6.31 -14.75 8.68
CA GLN A 94 -7.38 -15.67 8.27
C GLN A 94 -8.47 -14.92 7.49
N LYS A 95 -8.89 -13.76 8.00
CA LYS A 95 -9.91 -12.95 7.30
C LYS A 95 -9.44 -12.47 5.92
N ILE A 96 -8.16 -12.14 5.75
CA ILE A 96 -7.60 -11.76 4.45
C ILE A 96 -7.60 -12.97 3.51
N ALA A 97 -7.13 -14.15 3.95
CA ALA A 97 -7.14 -15.36 3.15
C ALA A 97 -8.55 -15.75 2.68
N ASP A 98 -9.57 -15.52 3.52
CA ASP A 98 -10.98 -15.84 3.24
C ASP A 98 -11.72 -14.70 2.51
N SER A 99 -11.06 -13.57 2.24
CA SER A 99 -11.74 -12.39 1.68
C SER A 99 -11.88 -12.39 0.16
N GLY A 100 -11.09 -13.23 -0.52
CA GLY A 100 -10.97 -13.21 -1.98
C GLY A 100 -10.10 -12.07 -2.53
N LEU A 101 -9.31 -11.39 -1.67
CA LEU A 101 -8.35 -10.38 -2.10
C LEU A 101 -7.40 -10.96 -3.17
N ASP A 102 -7.22 -10.27 -4.29
CA ASP A 102 -6.36 -10.79 -5.36
C ASP A 102 -4.86 -10.57 -5.06
N THR A 103 -4.50 -9.40 -4.52
CA THR A 103 -3.11 -9.11 -4.15
C THR A 103 -3.05 -8.27 -2.88
N LEU A 104 -2.26 -8.73 -1.91
CA LEU A 104 -1.79 -7.90 -0.80
C LEU A 104 -0.30 -7.60 -1.01
N ARG A 105 0.02 -6.34 -1.25
CA ARG A 105 1.39 -5.87 -1.30
C ARG A 105 1.77 -5.28 0.06
N LEU A 106 2.90 -5.72 0.57
CA LEU A 106 3.44 -5.26 1.85
C LEU A 106 4.55 -4.26 1.58
N SER A 107 4.35 -3.02 2.01
CA SER A 107 5.36 -1.97 1.93
C SER A 107 6.37 -2.17 3.07
N VAL A 108 7.47 -2.85 2.76
CA VAL A 108 8.51 -3.25 3.73
C VAL A 108 9.86 -2.65 3.32
N VAL A 109 10.03 -1.37 3.63
CA VAL A 109 11.24 -0.62 3.28
C VAL A 109 12.31 -0.85 4.35
N GLY A 110 13.46 -1.37 3.92
CA GLY A 110 14.54 -1.80 4.80
C GLY A 110 14.77 -3.31 4.78
N TYR A 111 15.98 -3.72 4.49
CA TYR A 111 16.36 -5.12 4.25
C TYR A 111 16.80 -5.89 5.50
N ASN A 112 16.94 -5.21 6.65
CA ASN A 112 17.20 -5.81 7.96
C ASN A 112 16.54 -4.97 9.07
N ALA A 113 16.61 -5.41 10.33
CA ALA A 113 15.95 -4.73 11.46
C ALA A 113 16.40 -3.27 11.63
N LYS A 114 17.70 -3.00 11.42
CA LYS A 114 18.27 -1.66 11.55
C LYS A 114 17.74 -0.73 10.45
N THR A 115 17.88 -1.13 9.19
CA THR A 115 17.42 -0.31 8.05
C THR A 115 15.89 -0.18 8.03
N TYR A 116 15.17 -1.22 8.43
CA TYR A 116 13.72 -1.16 8.58
C TYR A 116 13.31 -0.11 9.63
N PHE A 117 13.90 -0.13 10.83
CA PHE A 117 13.63 0.88 11.85
C PHE A 117 14.00 2.28 11.37
N GLU A 118 15.15 2.41 10.71
CA GLU A 118 15.63 3.69 10.18
C GLU A 118 14.65 4.33 9.20
N TRP A 119 14.07 3.54 8.29
CA TRP A 119 13.19 4.05 7.24
C TRP A 119 11.71 4.01 7.60
N MET A 120 11.24 2.95 8.22
CA MET A 120 9.84 2.79 8.61
C MET A 120 9.51 3.46 9.94
N LYS A 121 10.54 3.88 10.72
CA LYS A 121 10.40 4.52 12.05
C LYS A 121 9.56 3.69 13.03
N LYS A 122 9.66 2.36 12.91
CA LYS A 122 8.92 1.41 13.74
C LYS A 122 9.78 0.18 14.02
N ASP A 123 9.94 -0.17 15.29
CA ASP A 123 10.62 -1.42 15.69
C ASP A 123 9.62 -2.59 15.57
N ALA A 124 9.47 -3.08 14.35
CA ALA A 124 8.48 -4.13 14.04
C ALA A 124 8.97 -5.14 12.99
N PHE A 125 10.23 -5.09 12.59
CA PHE A 125 10.80 -5.93 11.54
C PHE A 125 10.49 -7.43 11.76
N HIS A 126 10.81 -7.96 12.93
CA HIS A 126 10.60 -9.37 13.25
C HIS A 126 9.12 -9.72 13.35
N GLN A 127 8.32 -8.87 14.03
CA GLN A 127 6.88 -9.08 14.17
C GLN A 127 6.18 -9.13 12.80
N VAL A 128 6.48 -8.17 11.92
CA VAL A 128 5.83 -8.11 10.60
C VAL A 128 6.23 -9.32 9.76
N ARG A 129 7.51 -9.70 9.76
CA ARG A 129 7.98 -10.89 9.03
C ARG A 129 7.28 -12.18 9.45
N GLU A 130 7.15 -12.41 10.75
CA GLU A 130 6.46 -13.60 11.26
C GLU A 130 4.98 -13.61 10.86
N ASN A 131 4.31 -12.47 10.98
CA ASN A 131 2.90 -12.37 10.61
C ASN A 131 2.68 -12.53 9.10
N VAL A 132 3.59 -11.99 8.29
CA VAL A 132 3.57 -12.16 6.83
C VAL A 132 3.80 -13.62 6.44
N LYS A 133 4.76 -14.30 7.07
CA LYS A 133 5.00 -15.72 6.82
C LYS A 133 3.75 -16.56 7.09
N LYS A 134 3.08 -16.31 8.21
CA LYS A 134 1.80 -16.98 8.53
C LYS A 134 0.71 -16.68 7.51
N LEU A 135 0.61 -15.42 7.05
CA LEU A 135 -0.36 -15.06 6.02
C LEU A 135 -0.10 -15.79 4.71
N VAL A 136 1.16 -15.89 4.28
CA VAL A 136 1.53 -16.62 3.06
C VAL A 136 1.12 -18.09 3.15
N GLU A 137 1.33 -18.73 4.31
CA GLU A 137 0.89 -20.11 4.52
C GLU A 137 -0.64 -20.26 4.42
N LEU A 138 -1.41 -19.34 5.01
CA LEU A 138 -2.87 -19.35 4.91
C LEU A 138 -3.38 -19.07 3.49
N CYS A 139 -2.63 -18.31 2.70
CA CYS A 139 -2.99 -18.01 1.32
C CYS A 139 -2.64 -19.14 0.33
N LYS A 140 -1.93 -20.20 0.76
CA LYS A 140 -1.67 -21.36 -0.09
C LYS A 140 -2.99 -22.03 -0.49
N GLY A 141 -3.18 -22.17 -1.81
CA GLY A 141 -4.42 -22.72 -2.37
C GLY A 141 -5.57 -21.73 -2.50
N THR A 142 -5.39 -20.47 -2.12
CA THR A 142 -6.30 -19.36 -2.43
C THR A 142 -5.83 -18.60 -3.68
N ASN A 143 -6.64 -17.65 -4.15
CA ASN A 143 -6.25 -16.75 -5.25
C ASN A 143 -5.44 -15.54 -4.77
N THR A 144 -5.19 -15.39 -3.46
CA THR A 144 -4.50 -14.22 -2.90
C THR A 144 -2.99 -14.30 -3.12
N SER A 145 -2.44 -13.37 -3.88
CA SER A 145 -1.00 -13.15 -3.99
C SER A 145 -0.49 -12.25 -2.88
N VAL A 146 0.54 -12.68 -2.16
CA VAL A 146 1.22 -11.85 -1.16
C VAL A 146 2.59 -11.45 -1.68
N GLU A 147 2.84 -10.14 -1.74
CA GLU A 147 4.03 -9.54 -2.32
C GLU A 147 4.73 -8.67 -1.28
N ALA A 148 6.04 -8.83 -1.11
CA ALA A 148 6.86 -7.88 -0.36
C ALA A 148 7.42 -6.82 -1.31
N GLN A 149 7.19 -5.55 -1.00
CA GLN A 149 7.69 -4.42 -1.79
C GLN A 149 8.79 -3.69 -1.05
N HIS A 150 9.93 -3.56 -1.69
CA HIS A 150 11.07 -2.80 -1.21
C HIS A 150 11.37 -1.63 -2.13
N LEU A 151 11.81 -0.53 -1.53
CA LEU A 151 12.33 0.64 -2.26
C LEU A 151 13.85 0.67 -2.08
N ILE A 152 14.60 0.75 -3.17
CA ILE A 152 16.06 0.86 -3.12
C ILE A 152 16.45 2.11 -2.34
N LEU A 153 17.26 1.94 -1.30
CA LEU A 153 17.68 2.98 -0.36
C LEU A 153 18.98 3.65 -0.80
N ASN A 154 19.91 2.85 -1.36
CA ASN A 154 21.22 3.32 -1.78
C ASN A 154 21.60 2.66 -3.12
N MET A 155 21.79 3.49 -4.15
CA MET A 155 22.16 2.97 -5.49
C MET A 155 23.55 2.39 -5.56
N ASP A 156 24.48 2.91 -4.75
CA ASP A 156 25.88 2.43 -4.75
C ASP A 156 25.99 1.04 -4.11
N GLU A 157 25.01 0.66 -3.29
CA GLU A 157 24.95 -0.64 -2.59
C GLU A 157 23.77 -1.51 -3.09
N LYS A 158 23.20 -1.18 -4.25
CA LYS A 158 21.95 -1.76 -4.76
C LYS A 158 21.98 -3.29 -4.80
N GLU A 159 23.05 -3.89 -5.30
CA GLU A 159 23.14 -5.34 -5.42
C GLU A 159 23.15 -6.01 -4.03
N TYR A 160 23.92 -5.48 -3.09
CA TYR A 160 23.94 -5.95 -1.71
C TYR A 160 22.57 -5.78 -1.04
N GLU A 161 21.93 -4.64 -1.24
CA GLU A 161 20.61 -4.36 -0.68
C GLU A 161 19.55 -5.33 -1.20
N ILE A 162 19.55 -5.62 -2.50
CA ILE A 162 18.65 -6.60 -3.13
C ILE A 162 18.90 -8.01 -2.57
N GLU A 163 20.16 -8.42 -2.44
CA GLU A 163 20.52 -9.73 -1.89
C GLU A 163 20.01 -9.87 -0.44
N GLN A 164 20.24 -8.86 0.39
CA GLN A 164 19.79 -8.86 1.79
C GLN A 164 18.26 -8.84 1.90
N TYR A 165 17.60 -8.05 1.04
CA TYR A 165 16.15 -8.02 0.97
C TYR A 165 15.59 -9.37 0.53
N GLN A 166 16.14 -9.97 -0.52
CA GLN A 166 15.72 -11.29 -1.00
C GLN A 166 15.80 -12.31 0.14
N LYS A 167 16.93 -12.41 0.81
CA LYS A 167 17.16 -13.35 1.93
C LYS A 167 16.24 -13.08 3.12
N ASN A 168 16.14 -11.84 3.55
CA ASN A 168 15.49 -11.49 4.80
C ASN A 168 13.98 -11.32 4.69
N TRP A 169 13.46 -10.99 3.51
CA TRP A 169 12.03 -10.86 3.29
C TRP A 169 11.49 -11.98 2.42
N VAL A 170 11.90 -12.06 1.18
CA VAL A 170 11.28 -12.94 0.19
C VAL A 170 11.48 -14.42 0.54
N ASP A 171 12.70 -14.85 0.71
CA ASP A 171 13.00 -16.27 1.02
C ASP A 171 12.47 -16.67 2.41
N TYR A 172 12.58 -15.75 3.39
CA TYR A 172 12.10 -16.01 4.74
C TYR A 172 10.58 -16.16 4.84
N THR A 173 9.84 -15.31 4.13
CA THR A 173 8.37 -15.26 4.18
C THR A 173 7.71 -16.04 3.05
N ASN A 174 8.48 -16.44 2.04
CA ASN A 174 7.99 -17.06 0.80
C ASN A 174 6.98 -16.18 0.04
N THR A 175 7.18 -14.85 0.08
CA THR A 175 6.41 -13.88 -0.69
C THR A 175 6.94 -13.74 -2.11
N LYS A 176 6.16 -13.16 -3.01
CA LYS A 176 6.71 -12.62 -4.25
C LYS A 176 7.48 -11.33 -3.95
N SER A 177 8.44 -11.02 -4.83
CA SER A 177 9.30 -9.84 -4.70
C SER A 177 8.84 -8.71 -5.61
N GLU A 178 8.75 -7.50 -5.05
CA GLU A 178 8.56 -6.25 -5.78
C GLU A 178 9.66 -5.27 -5.36
N ILE A 179 10.49 -4.85 -6.30
CA ILE A 179 11.58 -3.91 -6.03
C ILE A 179 11.42 -2.68 -6.91
N TRP A 180 11.32 -1.53 -6.28
CA TRP A 180 11.16 -0.26 -6.96
C TRP A 180 12.27 0.70 -6.58
N MET A 181 12.49 1.68 -7.46
CA MET A 181 13.33 2.83 -7.13
C MET A 181 12.55 3.76 -6.19
N MET A 182 13.23 4.31 -5.19
CA MET A 182 12.64 5.33 -4.33
C MET A 182 12.18 6.52 -5.19
N HIS A 183 10.92 6.90 -5.08
CA HIS A 183 10.38 8.08 -5.74
C HIS A 183 10.29 9.27 -4.76
N ASN A 184 10.04 10.46 -5.29
CA ASN A 184 10.07 11.69 -4.51
C ASN A 184 8.69 12.17 -4.02
N TRP A 185 7.66 11.31 -4.04
CA TRP A 185 6.29 11.67 -3.63
C TRP A 185 5.82 13.02 -4.19
N SER A 186 5.99 13.23 -5.50
CA SER A 186 5.65 14.48 -6.20
C SER A 186 6.47 15.70 -5.76
N GLY A 187 7.67 15.47 -5.25
CA GLY A 187 8.59 16.51 -4.79
C GLY A 187 8.51 16.80 -3.29
N GLU A 188 7.69 16.07 -2.55
CA GLU A 188 7.57 16.22 -1.10
C GLU A 188 8.70 15.51 -0.33
N TYR A 189 9.43 14.62 -0.98
CA TYR A 189 10.62 13.95 -0.45
C TYR A 189 11.82 14.22 -1.35
N ASP A 190 12.92 14.67 -0.76
CA ASP A 190 14.19 14.86 -1.48
C ASP A 190 14.84 13.49 -1.69
N SER A 191 14.41 12.83 -2.75
CA SER A 191 14.92 11.52 -3.11
C SER A 191 16.35 11.63 -3.63
N PRO A 192 17.28 10.77 -3.18
CA PRO A 192 18.64 10.71 -3.72
C PRO A 192 18.67 10.32 -5.20
N TYR A 193 17.55 9.88 -5.74
CA TYR A 193 17.42 9.48 -7.14
C TYR A 193 16.83 10.61 -7.98
N GLU A 194 17.68 11.50 -8.45
CA GLU A 194 17.28 12.44 -9.50
C GLU A 194 16.90 11.66 -10.76
N ARG A 195 15.63 11.75 -11.13
CA ARG A 195 15.25 11.39 -12.51
C ARG A 195 15.97 12.37 -13.41
N ARG A 196 16.95 11.88 -14.19
CA ARG A 196 17.64 12.68 -15.20
C ARG A 196 16.58 13.39 -16.04
N LYS A 197 16.64 14.73 -16.07
CA LYS A 197 15.70 15.59 -16.81
C LYS A 197 15.62 15.20 -18.30
N GLU A 198 16.68 14.63 -18.83
CA GLU A 198 16.85 14.23 -20.23
C GLU A 198 15.93 13.09 -20.68
N ASN A 199 15.39 12.28 -19.77
CA ASN A 199 14.54 11.12 -20.08
C ASN A 199 13.12 11.22 -19.51
N ARG A 200 12.62 12.41 -19.26
CA ARG A 200 11.23 12.59 -18.84
C ARG A 200 10.29 12.23 -19.99
N ARG A 201 9.79 11.01 -19.99
CA ARG A 201 8.56 10.70 -20.72
C ARG A 201 7.43 11.49 -20.05
N GLY A 202 6.58 12.14 -20.85
CA GLY A 202 5.39 12.81 -20.33
C GLY A 202 4.58 11.87 -19.44
N CYS A 203 3.87 12.44 -18.47
CA CYS A 203 2.97 11.67 -17.63
C CYS A 203 1.90 11.01 -18.52
N GLY A 204 1.85 9.68 -18.57
CA GLY A 204 0.86 8.94 -19.34
C GLY A 204 -0.54 8.95 -18.71
N ARG A 205 -0.70 9.49 -17.49
CA ARG A 205 -1.99 9.53 -16.76
C ARG A 205 -3.14 10.19 -17.52
N PRO A 206 -2.94 11.28 -18.29
CA PRO A 206 -4.02 11.84 -19.09
C PRO A 206 -4.56 10.91 -20.19
N PHE A 207 -3.79 9.88 -20.53
CA PHE A 207 -4.13 8.89 -21.56
C PHE A 207 -4.45 7.52 -20.99
N SER A 208 -4.44 7.38 -19.65
CA SER A 208 -4.75 6.14 -18.95
C SER A 208 -5.88 6.43 -17.96
N PRO A 209 -7.05 5.83 -18.11
CA PRO A 209 -8.16 6.06 -17.20
C PRO A 209 -7.76 5.59 -15.80
N MET A 210 -7.43 6.53 -14.92
CA MET A 210 -7.12 6.28 -13.52
C MET A 210 -7.96 7.21 -12.66
N LEU A 211 -8.80 6.62 -11.81
CA LEU A 211 -9.59 7.34 -10.82
C LEU A 211 -8.97 7.12 -9.44
N GLN A 212 -8.67 8.20 -8.73
CA GLN A 212 -8.20 8.15 -7.34
C GLN A 212 -9.23 8.80 -6.42
N VAL A 213 -9.71 8.06 -5.43
CA VAL A 213 -10.64 8.53 -4.40
C VAL A 213 -9.93 8.58 -3.06
N ARG A 214 -9.99 9.71 -2.35
CA ARG A 214 -9.38 9.90 -1.04
C ARG A 214 -10.45 9.99 0.06
N ALA A 215 -10.16 9.41 1.22
CA ALA A 215 -11.03 9.43 2.39
C ALA A 215 -11.17 10.82 3.05
N GLY A 216 -10.24 11.72 2.81
CA GLY A 216 -10.28 13.10 3.27
C GLY A 216 -11.28 13.91 2.47
N GLY A 217 -12.53 13.91 2.93
CA GLY A 217 -13.64 14.49 2.21
C GLY A 217 -13.54 15.97 1.93
N LEU A 218 -14.29 16.33 0.99
CA LEU A 218 -14.78 17.60 0.53
C LEU A 218 -15.47 18.41 1.65
N ASP A 219 -14.72 19.01 2.53
CA ASP A 219 -15.26 20.10 3.34
C ASP A 219 -15.08 21.39 2.53
N GLY A 220 -16.04 21.68 1.66
CA GLY A 220 -16.25 23.02 1.06
C GLY A 220 -15.41 23.40 -0.15
N HIS A 221 -14.49 22.56 -0.63
CA HIS A 221 -13.79 22.80 -1.89
C HIS A 221 -13.88 21.56 -2.79
N GLN A 222 -14.33 21.81 -4.01
CA GLN A 222 -14.57 20.82 -5.05
C GLN A 222 -13.38 19.86 -5.16
N GLY A 223 -13.62 18.59 -4.85
CA GLY A 223 -12.66 17.53 -5.04
C GLY A 223 -12.30 17.41 -6.48
N ALA A 224 -11.06 17.69 -6.80
CA ALA A 224 -10.55 17.38 -8.11
C ALA A 224 -10.49 15.85 -8.24
N VAL A 225 -11.33 15.31 -9.10
CA VAL A 225 -11.10 14.03 -9.75
C VAL A 225 -9.89 14.28 -10.67
N VAL A 226 -8.74 13.70 -10.34
CA VAL A 226 -7.52 13.78 -11.15
C VAL A 226 -7.23 12.42 -11.72
#